data_44ffa2ad2e3328716700d1703dc6a01f
#
_entry.id   44ffa2ad2e3328716700d1703dc6a01f
#
_cell.length_a   1.000
_cell.length_b   1.000
_cell.length_c   1.000
_cell.angle_alpha   90.00
_cell.angle_beta   90.00
_cell.angle_gamma   90.00
#
_symmetry.space_group_name_H-M   'P 1'
#
loop_
_entity.id
_entity.type
_entity.pdbx_description
1 polymer ?
#
loop_
_entity_poly.entity_id
_entity_poly.type
_entity_poly.pdbx_seq_one_letter_code
_entity_poly.pdbx_strand_id
1 'polypeptide(L)'
;MTELAEAIVGHYERHATDWDSDRRKSGWNDKHWHDRFVQGLPEHASVLDLGCGGGMPVAANLVGHGLRVTGVDSSPTLISLSRSRLPDQDWVVADMRALSLGRTFDGVLAWDSFFHLKPDDQREMFPVFAAHAAKAASIMFNTGPMYGEAIGSYRGDPLYHASLDPTEYEDLLAASGFDLIAHAAEDPQAGGRTVWLARRVA
;
A
#
# COMPACT_ATOMS: atom_id res chain seq x y z
N MET A 1 -17.20 11.98 9.21
CA MET A 1 -16.06 11.04 9.02
C MET A 1 -16.35 10.05 7.88
N THR A 2 -17.44 9.30 7.91
CA THR A 2 -17.79 8.33 6.86
C THR A 2 -17.81 8.91 5.44
N GLU A 3 -18.44 10.06 5.22
CA GLU A 3 -18.49 10.72 3.90
C GLU A 3 -17.11 11.11 3.37
N LEU A 4 -16.19 11.56 4.24
CA LEU A 4 -14.82 11.90 3.83
C LEU A 4 -13.99 10.65 3.45
N ALA A 5 -14.18 9.56 4.19
CA ALA A 5 -13.52 8.29 3.84
C ALA A 5 -14.04 7.73 2.50
N GLU A 6 -15.33 7.88 2.22
CA GLU A 6 -15.91 7.46 0.93
C GLU A 6 -15.48 8.38 -0.23
N ALA A 7 -15.19 9.64 0.06
CA ALA A 7 -14.72 10.62 -0.93
C ALA A 7 -13.25 10.43 -1.33
N ILE A 8 -12.48 9.55 -0.66
CA ILE A 8 -11.03 9.39 -0.88
C ILE A 8 -10.68 9.03 -2.33
N VAL A 9 -11.45 8.15 -2.96
CA VAL A 9 -11.28 7.75 -4.37
C VAL A 9 -11.41 8.99 -5.28
N GLY A 10 -12.46 9.77 -5.10
CA GLY A 10 -12.68 11.00 -5.87
C GLY A 10 -11.64 12.08 -5.55
N HIS A 11 -11.11 12.12 -4.33
CA HIS A 11 -10.04 13.03 -3.94
C HIS A 11 -8.76 12.76 -4.76
N TYR A 12 -8.28 11.52 -4.77
CA TYR A 12 -7.07 11.16 -5.51
C TYR A 12 -7.23 11.30 -7.02
N GLU A 13 -8.40 11.02 -7.59
CA GLU A 13 -8.64 11.26 -9.02
C GLU A 13 -8.60 12.76 -9.36
N ARG A 14 -9.22 13.63 -8.54
CA ARG A 14 -9.16 15.10 -8.77
C ARG A 14 -7.75 15.66 -8.70
N HIS A 15 -6.92 15.14 -7.82
CA HIS A 15 -5.55 15.64 -7.56
C HIS A 15 -4.46 14.77 -8.16
N ALA A 16 -4.80 13.81 -9.03
CA ALA A 16 -3.90 12.75 -9.49
C ALA A 16 -2.57 13.27 -10.05
N THR A 17 -2.61 14.26 -10.94
CA THR A 17 -1.40 14.83 -11.57
C THR A 17 -0.54 15.62 -10.59
N ASP A 18 -1.18 16.35 -9.68
CA ASP A 18 -0.47 17.12 -8.65
C ASP A 18 0.18 16.20 -7.64
N TRP A 19 -0.58 15.19 -7.15
CA TRP A 19 -0.10 14.17 -6.23
C TRP A 19 1.12 13.43 -6.81
N ASP A 20 1.01 12.96 -8.03
CA ASP A 20 2.11 12.29 -8.73
C ASP A 20 3.35 13.19 -8.87
N SER A 21 3.15 14.47 -9.22
CA SER A 21 4.24 15.44 -9.31
C SER A 21 4.92 15.67 -7.97
N ASP A 22 4.13 15.85 -6.91
CA ASP A 22 4.64 16.12 -5.56
C ASP A 22 5.36 14.87 -5.00
N ARG A 23 4.79 13.67 -5.19
CA ARG A 23 5.40 12.39 -4.77
C ARG A 23 6.76 12.14 -5.44
N ARG A 24 6.91 12.47 -6.73
CA ARG A 24 8.19 12.34 -7.45
C ARG A 24 9.24 13.37 -7.04
N LYS A 25 8.82 14.54 -6.56
CA LYS A 25 9.72 15.61 -6.10
C LYS A 25 10.11 15.46 -4.62
N SER A 26 9.29 14.80 -3.83
CA SER A 26 9.62 14.52 -2.43
C SER A 26 10.81 13.57 -2.36
N GLY A 27 11.73 13.79 -1.43
CA GLY A 27 12.80 12.82 -1.18
C GLY A 27 12.20 11.46 -0.78
N TRP A 28 12.84 10.38 -1.23
CA TRP A 28 12.39 9.02 -0.89
C TRP A 28 13.04 8.54 0.40
N ASN A 29 12.59 9.07 1.53
CA ASN A 29 13.14 8.82 2.87
C ASN A 29 12.78 7.44 3.44
N ASP A 30 11.74 6.79 2.92
CA ASP A 30 11.25 5.47 3.32
C ASP A 30 11.83 4.31 2.48
N LYS A 31 12.80 4.60 1.60
CA LYS A 31 13.40 3.61 0.69
C LYS A 31 13.97 2.37 1.38
N HIS A 32 14.55 2.51 2.58
CA HIS A 32 15.15 1.40 3.32
C HIS A 32 14.13 0.30 3.68
N TRP A 33 12.85 0.65 3.90
CA TRP A 33 11.79 -0.33 4.10
C TRP A 33 11.46 -1.09 2.81
N HIS A 34 11.43 -0.39 1.68
CA HIS A 34 11.25 -1.02 0.37
C HIS A 34 12.42 -1.94 0.02
N ASP A 35 13.66 -1.53 0.32
CA ASP A 35 14.84 -2.39 0.15
C ASP A 35 14.75 -3.65 1.04
N ARG A 36 14.30 -3.50 2.29
CA ARG A 36 14.08 -4.63 3.20
C ARG A 36 12.96 -5.55 2.71
N PHE A 37 11.88 -5.01 2.19
CA PHE A 37 10.81 -5.79 1.57
C PHE A 37 11.32 -6.59 0.37
N VAL A 38 12.05 -5.97 -0.54
CA VAL A 38 12.66 -6.63 -1.71
C VAL A 38 13.63 -7.74 -1.30
N GLN A 39 14.48 -7.52 -0.29
CA GLN A 39 15.40 -8.53 0.23
C GLN A 39 14.70 -9.80 0.76
N GLY A 40 13.45 -9.67 1.17
CA GLY A 40 12.61 -10.79 1.61
C GLY A 40 11.96 -11.59 0.49
N LEU A 41 12.12 -11.18 -0.77
CA LEU A 41 11.45 -11.78 -1.93
C LEU A 41 12.42 -12.66 -2.75
N PRO A 42 11.92 -13.70 -3.44
CA PRO A 42 12.72 -14.46 -4.39
C PRO A 42 13.10 -13.61 -5.63
N GLU A 43 14.09 -14.06 -6.38
CA GLU A 43 14.42 -13.45 -7.68
C GLU A 43 13.22 -13.52 -8.63
N HIS A 44 13.01 -12.44 -9.39
CA HIS A 44 11.89 -12.30 -10.33
C HIS A 44 10.49 -12.45 -9.70
N ALA A 45 10.38 -12.20 -8.40
CA ALA A 45 9.13 -12.28 -7.66
C ALA A 45 8.02 -11.43 -8.30
N SER A 46 6.80 -11.89 -8.13
CA SER A 46 5.59 -11.14 -8.44
C SER A 46 5.15 -10.32 -7.23
N VAL A 47 4.86 -9.04 -7.43
CA VAL A 47 4.42 -8.12 -6.37
C VAL A 47 3.08 -7.47 -6.75
N LEU A 48 2.14 -7.51 -5.82
CA LEU A 48 0.89 -6.74 -5.86
C LEU A 48 1.10 -5.44 -5.08
N ASP A 49 0.93 -4.30 -5.76
CA ASP A 49 1.04 -2.96 -5.17
C ASP A 49 -0.35 -2.31 -5.11
N LEU A 50 -0.93 -2.22 -3.92
CA LEU A 50 -2.28 -1.72 -3.64
C LEU A 50 -2.25 -0.23 -3.29
N GLY A 51 -2.88 0.60 -4.12
CA GLY A 51 -2.73 2.04 -4.10
C GLY A 51 -1.42 2.49 -4.72
N CYS A 52 -1.07 1.90 -5.87
CA CYS A 52 0.23 2.08 -6.53
C CYS A 52 0.47 3.48 -7.09
N GLY A 53 -0.54 4.34 -7.11
CA GLY A 53 -0.45 5.68 -7.65
C GLY A 53 0.04 5.71 -9.11
N GLY A 54 0.91 6.64 -9.44
CA GLY A 54 1.54 6.77 -10.77
C GLY A 54 2.76 5.88 -11.00
N GLY A 55 2.97 4.85 -10.17
CA GLY A 55 4.06 3.87 -10.27
C GLY A 55 5.43 4.38 -9.79
N MET A 56 5.50 5.61 -9.28
CA MET A 56 6.76 6.24 -8.84
C MET A 56 6.67 6.68 -7.37
N PRO A 57 7.74 6.48 -6.58
CA PRO A 57 9.01 5.79 -6.90
C PRO A 57 8.94 4.27 -6.69
N VAL A 58 7.90 3.76 -6.03
CA VAL A 58 7.83 2.40 -5.47
C VAL A 58 7.86 1.33 -6.56
N ALA A 59 6.85 1.30 -7.45
CA ALA A 59 6.79 0.29 -8.50
C ALA A 59 8.02 0.34 -9.44
N ALA A 60 8.52 1.54 -9.75
CA ALA A 60 9.75 1.69 -10.54
C ALA A 60 10.97 1.06 -9.86
N ASN A 61 11.09 1.18 -8.53
CA ASN A 61 12.16 0.51 -7.78
C ASN A 61 12.00 -1.01 -7.81
N LEU A 62 10.80 -1.53 -7.61
CA LEU A 62 10.52 -2.98 -7.69
C LEU A 62 10.92 -3.52 -9.07
N VAL A 63 10.51 -2.85 -10.15
CA VAL A 63 10.91 -3.21 -11.53
C VAL A 63 12.42 -3.12 -11.73
N GLY A 64 13.07 -2.09 -11.17
CA GLY A 64 14.53 -1.93 -11.19
C GLY A 64 15.28 -3.09 -10.51
N HIS A 65 14.66 -3.78 -9.58
CA HIS A 65 15.17 -5.02 -8.96
C HIS A 65 14.79 -6.31 -9.73
N GLY A 66 14.21 -6.19 -10.93
CA GLY A 66 13.82 -7.33 -11.76
C GLY A 66 12.52 -8.01 -11.32
N LEU A 67 11.71 -7.38 -10.48
CA LEU A 67 10.43 -7.90 -10.02
C LEU A 67 9.30 -7.58 -11.02
N ARG A 68 8.26 -8.40 -11.02
CA ARG A 68 7.06 -8.19 -11.83
C ARG A 68 5.97 -7.54 -10.97
N VAL A 69 5.50 -6.39 -11.39
CA VAL A 69 4.52 -5.61 -10.62
C VAL A 69 3.12 -5.73 -11.22
N THR A 70 2.14 -5.98 -10.37
CA THR A 70 0.74 -5.71 -10.66
C THR A 70 0.30 -4.58 -9.75
N GLY A 71 0.10 -3.40 -10.31
CA GLY A 71 -0.34 -2.22 -9.57
C GLY A 71 -1.85 -2.04 -9.66
N VAL A 72 -2.47 -1.76 -8.53
CA VAL A 72 -3.90 -1.47 -8.40
C VAL A 72 -4.08 -0.08 -7.80
N ASP A 73 -4.88 0.74 -8.43
CA ASP A 73 -5.28 2.05 -7.91
C ASP A 73 -6.72 2.37 -8.35
N SER A 74 -7.45 3.10 -7.55
CA SER A 74 -8.81 3.53 -7.88
C SER A 74 -8.86 4.69 -8.87
N SER A 75 -7.75 5.43 -9.07
CA SER A 75 -7.65 6.56 -10.00
C SER A 75 -7.26 6.09 -11.41
N PRO A 76 -8.16 6.21 -12.41
CA PRO A 76 -7.83 5.95 -13.81
C PRO A 76 -6.66 6.82 -14.32
N THR A 77 -6.55 8.06 -13.85
CA THR A 77 -5.49 8.99 -14.22
C THR A 77 -4.13 8.49 -13.73
N LEU A 78 -4.01 8.07 -12.45
CA LEU A 78 -2.76 7.52 -11.91
C LEU A 78 -2.37 6.22 -12.61
N ILE A 79 -3.32 5.33 -12.86
CA ILE A 79 -3.06 4.09 -13.62
C ILE A 79 -2.61 4.38 -15.06
N SER A 80 -3.14 5.40 -15.71
CA SER A 80 -2.67 5.80 -17.03
C SER A 80 -1.21 6.26 -17.03
N LEU A 81 -0.79 7.00 -15.98
CA LEU A 81 0.60 7.39 -15.78
C LEU A 81 1.50 6.18 -15.57
N SER A 82 1.09 5.22 -14.74
CA SER A 82 1.84 3.99 -14.50
C SER A 82 2.04 3.17 -15.78
N ARG A 83 0.98 2.98 -16.57
CA ARG A 83 1.06 2.31 -17.88
C ARG A 83 2.02 2.98 -18.85
N SER A 84 2.03 4.31 -18.88
CA SER A 84 2.93 5.08 -19.75
C SER A 84 4.40 4.93 -19.36
N ARG A 85 4.70 4.81 -18.06
CA ARG A 85 6.07 4.75 -17.53
C ARG A 85 6.66 3.36 -17.51
N LEU A 86 5.83 2.38 -17.18
CA LEU A 86 6.21 0.98 -16.99
C LEU A 86 5.25 0.08 -17.79
N PRO A 87 5.32 0.14 -19.13
CA PRO A 87 4.32 -0.51 -20.02
C PRO A 87 4.33 -2.05 -19.95
N ASP A 88 5.45 -2.64 -19.49
CA ASP A 88 5.61 -4.09 -19.40
C ASP A 88 5.04 -4.68 -18.08
N GLN A 89 4.40 -3.85 -17.25
CA GLN A 89 3.78 -4.25 -15.99
C GLN A 89 2.26 -4.27 -16.08
N ASP A 90 1.60 -4.98 -15.15
CA ASP A 90 0.14 -5.07 -15.09
C ASP A 90 -0.44 -3.90 -14.28
N TRP A 91 -1.41 -3.17 -14.82
CA TRP A 91 -2.05 -2.04 -14.16
C TRP A 91 -3.57 -2.16 -14.21
N VAL A 92 -4.20 -2.10 -13.03
CA VAL A 92 -5.63 -2.32 -12.86
C VAL A 92 -6.28 -1.12 -12.18
N VAL A 93 -7.33 -0.57 -12.78
CA VAL A 93 -8.20 0.40 -12.11
C VAL A 93 -9.22 -0.37 -11.29
N ALA A 94 -9.06 -0.37 -9.97
CA ALA A 94 -9.98 -1.05 -9.06
C ALA A 94 -9.88 -0.48 -7.63
N ASP A 95 -10.95 -0.68 -6.87
CA ASP A 95 -10.93 -0.46 -5.43
C ASP A 95 -10.33 -1.68 -4.72
N MET A 96 -9.30 -1.48 -3.91
CA MET A 96 -8.61 -2.55 -3.20
C MET A 96 -9.52 -3.33 -2.25
N ARG A 97 -10.59 -2.71 -1.73
CA ARG A 97 -11.53 -3.33 -0.78
C ARG A 97 -12.32 -4.49 -1.37
N ALA A 98 -12.57 -4.46 -2.66
CA ALA A 98 -13.33 -5.50 -3.38
C ALA A 98 -12.46 -6.27 -4.38
N LEU A 99 -11.14 -6.24 -4.20
CA LEU A 99 -10.21 -6.82 -5.17
C LEU A 99 -10.24 -8.35 -5.16
N SER A 100 -10.35 -8.94 -6.35
CA SER A 100 -10.21 -10.37 -6.58
C SER A 100 -9.55 -10.62 -7.93
N LEU A 101 -8.24 -10.88 -7.93
CA LEU A 101 -7.46 -11.11 -9.15
C LEU A 101 -7.35 -12.59 -9.54
N GLY A 102 -7.82 -13.51 -8.69
CA GLY A 102 -7.78 -14.95 -8.94
C GLY A 102 -6.37 -15.54 -9.02
N ARG A 103 -5.36 -14.82 -8.54
CA ARG A 103 -3.95 -15.24 -8.50
C ARG A 103 -3.26 -14.72 -7.24
N THR A 104 -2.14 -15.36 -6.87
CA THR A 104 -1.33 -14.99 -5.71
C THR A 104 0.02 -14.41 -6.13
N PHE A 105 0.66 -13.69 -5.20
CA PHE A 105 1.88 -12.93 -5.39
C PHE A 105 2.90 -13.27 -4.30
N ASP A 106 4.18 -13.17 -4.63
CA ASP A 106 5.28 -13.38 -3.69
C ASP A 106 5.46 -12.21 -2.72
N GLY A 107 4.95 -11.03 -3.09
CA GLY A 107 4.89 -9.84 -2.25
C GLY A 107 3.56 -9.11 -2.39
N VAL A 108 3.05 -8.56 -1.29
CA VAL A 108 1.88 -7.66 -1.27
C VAL A 108 2.27 -6.38 -0.56
N LEU A 109 2.06 -5.25 -1.21
CA LEU A 109 2.40 -3.93 -0.71
C LEU A 109 1.14 -3.05 -0.67
N ALA A 110 0.94 -2.32 0.43
CA ALA A 110 -0.10 -1.30 0.55
C ALA A 110 0.50 -0.05 1.22
N TRP A 111 1.30 0.69 0.44
CA TRP A 111 2.11 1.80 0.93
C TRP A 111 1.48 3.15 0.65
N ASP A 112 1.40 4.00 1.68
CA ASP A 112 0.76 5.33 1.64
C ASP A 112 -0.67 5.30 1.07
N SER A 113 -1.42 4.21 1.31
CA SER A 113 -2.75 3.96 0.77
C SER A 113 -3.73 3.38 1.79
N PHE A 114 -3.32 2.34 2.52
CA PHE A 114 -4.15 1.55 3.43
C PHE A 114 -4.80 2.40 4.55
N PHE A 115 -4.09 3.36 5.12
CA PHE A 115 -4.58 4.21 6.19
C PHE A 115 -5.64 5.24 5.76
N HIS A 116 -5.98 5.31 4.48
CA HIS A 116 -7.12 6.08 3.99
C HIS A 116 -8.46 5.32 4.11
N LEU A 117 -8.41 4.04 4.41
CA LEU A 117 -9.60 3.22 4.63
C LEU A 117 -10.16 3.44 6.04
N LYS A 118 -11.50 3.32 6.18
CA LYS A 118 -12.14 3.30 7.51
C LYS A 118 -11.66 2.12 8.33
N PRO A 119 -11.74 2.16 9.68
CA PRO A 119 -11.34 1.06 10.53
C PRO A 119 -11.94 -0.29 10.12
N ASP A 120 -13.24 -0.34 9.79
CA ASP A 120 -13.89 -1.58 9.35
C ASP A 120 -13.38 -2.06 8.00
N ASP A 121 -13.17 -1.15 7.03
CA ASP A 121 -12.60 -1.49 5.73
C ASP A 121 -11.15 -2.00 5.89
N GLN A 122 -10.38 -1.45 6.84
CA GLN A 122 -9.03 -1.95 7.14
C GLN A 122 -9.05 -3.39 7.66
N ARG A 123 -10.02 -3.75 8.52
CA ARG A 123 -10.21 -5.14 8.99
C ARG A 123 -10.50 -6.08 7.83
N GLU A 124 -11.39 -5.68 6.93
CA GLU A 124 -11.77 -6.47 5.75
C GLU A 124 -10.64 -6.60 4.70
N MET A 125 -9.61 -5.77 4.76
CA MET A 125 -8.44 -5.92 3.89
C MET A 125 -7.56 -7.13 4.23
N PHE A 126 -7.55 -7.62 5.46
CA PHE A 126 -6.71 -8.76 5.83
C PHE A 126 -7.08 -10.06 5.10
N PRO A 127 -8.37 -10.43 4.95
CA PRO A 127 -8.78 -11.47 4.02
C PRO A 127 -8.34 -11.22 2.57
N VAL A 128 -8.39 -9.97 2.08
CA VAL A 128 -7.92 -9.62 0.73
C VAL A 128 -6.41 -9.83 0.60
N PHE A 129 -5.61 -9.40 1.59
CA PHE A 129 -4.17 -9.67 1.62
C PHE A 129 -3.90 -11.18 1.59
N ALA A 130 -4.59 -11.97 2.44
CA ALA A 130 -4.42 -13.41 2.51
C ALA A 130 -4.80 -14.11 1.18
N ALA A 131 -5.87 -13.67 0.51
CA ALA A 131 -6.31 -14.23 -0.77
C ALA A 131 -5.28 -13.99 -1.91
N HIS A 132 -4.51 -12.91 -1.82
CA HIS A 132 -3.52 -12.53 -2.84
C HIS A 132 -2.07 -12.89 -2.47
N ALA A 133 -1.78 -13.32 -1.25
CA ALA A 133 -0.44 -13.72 -0.84
C ALA A 133 -0.18 -15.18 -1.16
N ALA A 134 0.91 -15.50 -1.83
CA ALA A 134 1.41 -16.87 -2.00
C ALA A 134 1.95 -17.42 -0.66
N LYS A 135 2.27 -18.72 -0.61
CA LYS A 135 3.00 -19.29 0.54
C LYS A 135 4.34 -18.58 0.72
N ALA A 136 4.69 -18.24 1.95
CA ALA A 136 5.88 -17.48 2.31
C ALA A 136 5.97 -16.07 1.70
N ALA A 137 4.88 -15.53 1.15
CA ALA A 137 4.84 -14.17 0.63
C ALA A 137 5.12 -13.14 1.73
N SER A 138 5.83 -12.08 1.38
CA SER A 138 5.99 -10.91 2.26
C SER A 138 4.83 -9.93 2.07
N ILE A 139 4.32 -9.36 3.16
CA ILE A 139 3.39 -8.25 3.12
C ILE A 139 4.00 -7.05 3.84
N MET A 140 3.83 -5.85 3.26
CA MET A 140 4.24 -4.60 3.91
C MET A 140 3.16 -3.52 3.72
N PHE A 141 2.84 -2.83 4.80
CA PHE A 141 1.92 -1.69 4.79
C PHE A 141 2.30 -0.69 5.87
N ASN A 142 1.73 0.51 5.80
CA ASN A 142 1.92 1.53 6.83
C ASN A 142 0.59 2.08 7.34
N THR A 143 0.62 2.55 8.61
CA THR A 143 -0.53 3.06 9.36
C THR A 143 -0.15 4.29 10.17
N GLY A 144 -1.09 4.84 10.93
CA GLY A 144 -0.79 5.68 12.09
C GLY A 144 -0.35 4.85 13.30
N PRO A 145 0.13 5.52 14.37
CA PRO A 145 0.76 4.84 15.50
C PRO A 145 -0.25 4.24 16.50
N MET A 146 -1.52 4.63 16.46
CA MET A 146 -2.56 4.19 17.40
C MET A 146 -3.94 4.25 16.76
N TYR A 147 -4.92 3.64 17.43
CA TYR A 147 -6.32 3.73 17.02
C TYR A 147 -6.80 5.18 16.95
N GLY A 148 -7.46 5.51 15.86
CA GLY A 148 -8.12 6.81 15.69
C GLY A 148 -8.36 7.18 14.24
N GLU A 149 -9.08 8.28 14.09
CA GLU A 149 -9.36 8.92 12.80
C GLU A 149 -8.82 10.34 12.83
N ALA A 150 -8.22 10.79 11.74
CA ALA A 150 -7.68 12.13 11.60
C ALA A 150 -8.04 12.71 10.22
N ILE A 151 -8.22 14.03 10.17
CA ILE A 151 -8.43 14.74 8.91
C ILE A 151 -7.21 15.62 8.66
N GLY A 152 -6.43 15.22 7.67
CA GLY A 152 -5.37 16.04 7.10
C GLY A 152 -5.91 16.97 6.02
N SER A 153 -5.01 17.55 5.25
CA SER A 153 -5.37 18.38 4.09
C SER A 153 -4.38 18.16 2.97
N TYR A 154 -4.89 18.06 1.75
CA TYR A 154 -4.08 18.11 0.54
C TYR A 154 -4.68 19.09 -0.46
N ARG A 155 -3.91 20.11 -0.86
CA ARG A 155 -4.34 21.18 -1.77
C ARG A 155 -5.63 21.91 -1.36
N GLY A 156 -5.87 22.01 -0.03
CA GLY A 156 -7.06 22.65 0.54
C GLY A 156 -8.27 21.73 0.72
N ASP A 157 -8.25 20.54 0.14
CA ASP A 157 -9.28 19.53 0.35
C ASP A 157 -8.97 18.69 1.61
N PRO A 158 -9.98 18.28 2.39
CA PRO A 158 -9.79 17.39 3.53
C PRO A 158 -9.31 16.01 3.08
N LEU A 159 -8.34 15.45 3.80
CA LEU A 159 -7.76 14.14 3.54
C LEU A 159 -7.96 13.24 4.76
N TYR A 160 -8.80 12.23 4.61
CA TYR A 160 -9.14 11.30 5.67
C TYR A 160 -8.02 10.28 5.93
N HIS A 161 -7.74 10.04 7.21
CA HIS A 161 -6.84 9.00 7.69
C HIS A 161 -7.47 8.26 8.86
N ALA A 162 -7.19 6.96 8.98
CA ALA A 162 -7.56 6.15 10.13
C ALA A 162 -6.51 5.07 10.41
N SER A 163 -6.51 4.58 11.63
CA SER A 163 -5.72 3.43 12.03
C SER A 163 -6.44 2.63 13.11
N LEU A 164 -6.18 1.33 13.15
CA LEU A 164 -6.54 0.45 14.24
C LEU A 164 -5.50 0.55 15.37
N ASP A 165 -5.80 -0.08 16.49
CA ASP A 165 -4.81 -0.28 17.56
C ASP A 165 -3.68 -1.21 17.07
N PRO A 166 -2.42 -0.97 17.45
CA PRO A 166 -1.30 -1.84 17.07
C PRO A 166 -1.51 -3.30 17.42
N THR A 167 -2.06 -3.60 18.59
CA THR A 167 -2.37 -4.98 19.02
C THR A 167 -3.41 -5.62 18.10
N GLU A 168 -4.38 -4.86 17.63
CA GLU A 168 -5.40 -5.35 16.70
C GLU A 168 -4.78 -5.69 15.33
N TYR A 169 -3.80 -4.91 14.84
CA TYR A 169 -3.07 -5.27 13.61
C TYR A 169 -2.28 -6.58 13.77
N GLU A 170 -1.65 -6.80 14.92
CA GLU A 170 -0.94 -8.05 15.21
C GLU A 170 -1.91 -9.24 15.21
N ASP A 171 -3.06 -9.12 15.85
CA ASP A 171 -4.10 -10.16 15.89
C ASP A 171 -4.66 -10.45 14.49
N LEU A 172 -4.93 -9.42 13.68
CA LEU A 172 -5.43 -9.56 12.31
C LEU A 172 -4.40 -10.22 11.39
N LEU A 173 -3.12 -9.87 11.52
CA LEU A 173 -2.03 -10.52 10.79
C LEU A 173 -1.97 -12.01 11.16
N ALA A 174 -1.94 -12.34 12.44
CA ALA A 174 -1.88 -13.71 12.92
C ALA A 174 -3.12 -14.53 12.48
N ALA A 175 -4.32 -13.98 12.63
CA ALA A 175 -5.57 -14.62 12.20
C ALA A 175 -5.63 -14.85 10.68
N SER A 176 -4.92 -14.04 9.88
CA SER A 176 -4.82 -14.14 8.43
C SER A 176 -3.64 -15.01 7.96
N GLY A 177 -2.92 -15.64 8.90
CA GLY A 177 -1.80 -16.54 8.63
C GLY A 177 -0.50 -15.81 8.26
N PHE A 178 -0.24 -14.66 8.88
CA PHE A 178 1.01 -13.94 8.73
C PHE A 178 1.75 -13.83 10.06
N ASP A 179 3.06 -14.10 10.04
CA ASP A 179 3.97 -13.84 11.14
C ASP A 179 4.60 -12.44 11.00
N LEU A 180 4.57 -11.65 12.05
CA LEU A 180 5.19 -10.33 12.09
C LEU A 180 6.72 -10.47 12.05
N ILE A 181 7.35 -9.83 11.07
CA ILE A 181 8.81 -9.82 10.87
C ILE A 181 9.43 -8.55 11.45
N ALA A 182 8.75 -7.42 11.28
CA ALA A 182 9.18 -6.15 11.83
C ALA A 182 8.01 -5.18 11.96
N HIS A 183 8.07 -4.40 13.02
CA HIS A 183 7.19 -3.25 13.25
C HIS A 183 8.04 -2.07 13.73
N ALA A 184 7.74 -0.89 13.24
CA ALA A 184 8.35 0.35 13.70
C ALA A 184 7.29 1.43 13.79
N ALA A 185 7.00 1.86 15.02
CA ALA A 185 6.09 2.97 15.24
C ALA A 185 6.81 4.30 14.98
N GLU A 186 6.17 5.16 14.20
CA GLU A 186 6.63 6.54 13.91
C GLU A 186 8.12 6.60 13.51
N ASP A 187 8.57 5.72 12.61
CA ASP A 187 9.97 5.64 12.20
C ASP A 187 10.46 6.98 11.62
N PRO A 188 11.38 7.68 12.28
CA PRO A 188 11.88 8.97 11.82
C PRO A 188 12.63 8.86 10.48
N GLN A 189 13.20 7.70 10.18
CA GLN A 189 13.87 7.44 8.91
C GLN A 189 12.88 7.18 7.77
N ALA A 190 11.62 6.88 8.10
CA ALA A 190 10.53 6.72 7.15
C ALA A 190 9.54 7.91 7.17
N GLY A 191 9.99 9.09 7.63
CA GLY A 191 9.15 10.28 7.70
C GLY A 191 8.00 10.18 8.71
N GLY A 192 8.21 9.44 9.82
CA GLY A 192 7.23 9.26 10.89
C GLY A 192 6.15 8.22 10.60
N ARG A 193 6.32 7.38 9.58
CA ARG A 193 5.38 6.28 9.29
C ARG A 193 5.48 5.18 10.33
N THR A 194 4.35 4.60 10.69
CA THR A 194 4.29 3.34 11.43
C THR A 194 4.23 2.20 10.42
N VAL A 195 5.26 1.37 10.40
CA VAL A 195 5.49 0.37 9.35
C VAL A 195 5.28 -1.04 9.89
N TRP A 196 4.65 -1.88 9.09
CA TRP A 196 4.38 -3.29 9.32
C TRP A 196 4.96 -4.12 8.19
N LEU A 197 5.84 -5.06 8.51
CA LEU A 197 6.37 -6.06 7.58
C LEU A 197 6.11 -7.44 8.18
N ALA A 198 5.37 -8.27 7.47
CA ALA A 198 5.03 -9.62 7.90
C ALA A 198 5.24 -10.64 6.77
N ARG A 199 5.22 -11.91 7.10
CA ARG A 199 5.38 -13.02 6.15
C ARG A 199 4.29 -14.05 6.33
N ARG A 200 3.72 -14.51 5.24
CA ARG A 200 2.74 -15.59 5.27
C ARG A 200 3.38 -16.89 5.73
N VAL A 201 2.74 -17.56 6.69
CA VAL A 201 3.16 -18.91 7.14
C VAL A 201 3.01 -19.90 6.00
N ALA A 202 3.94 -20.87 5.93
CA ALA A 202 4.05 -21.84 4.84
C ALA A 202 2.88 -22.85 4.80
#